data_cf1dd72ef0fd2991a6ca4ae22e506aac
#
_entry.id   cf1dd72ef0fd2991a6ca4ae22e506aac
#
_cell.length_a   1.000
_cell.length_b   1.000
_cell.length_c   1.000
_cell.angle_alpha   90.00
_cell.angle_beta   90.00
_cell.angle_gamma   90.00
#
_symmetry.space_group_name_H-M   'P 1'
#
loop_
_entity.id
_entity.type
_entity.pdbx_description
1 polymer ?
#
loop_
_entity_poly.entity_id
_entity_poly.type
_entity_poly.pdbx_seq_one_letter_code
_entity_poly.pdbx_strand_id
1 'polypeptide(L)'
;MLKDLVGLFILVLLLSAPVFAEERKPFIAGGVTFLDKHEVLSVEMGAEVLPNINWSLGFNAPIDSGEQEHFGTHWAEKQVWGLHTALGYEIRVNDMLAITPRIGLNYNNVEIEYFEEETGEYVDTDSQNNFEPTLGVKVDIASVGLIVEGYKIDEDISLSEEDEVAVRVMAAYNF
;
A
#
# COMPACT_ATOMS: atom_id res chain seq x y z
N MET A 1 17.03 -6.50 8.52
CA MET A 1 16.41 -5.74 7.42
C MET A 1 14.98 -5.30 7.75
N LEU A 2 13.96 -6.16 7.91
CA LEU A 2 12.58 -5.72 8.22
C LEU A 2 12.48 -4.89 9.50
N LYS A 3 13.17 -5.27 10.57
CA LYS A 3 13.20 -4.52 11.85
C LYS A 3 13.80 -3.11 11.69
N ASP A 4 14.78 -2.97 10.83
CA ASP A 4 15.44 -1.69 10.57
C ASP A 4 14.55 -0.78 9.72
N LEU A 5 13.81 -1.36 8.79
CA LEU A 5 12.83 -0.65 7.94
C LEU A 5 11.63 -0.17 8.77
N VAL A 6 11.09 -1.02 9.63
CA VAL A 6 10.03 -0.65 10.59
C VAL A 6 10.51 0.45 11.53
N GLY A 7 11.74 0.35 12.03
CA GLY A 7 12.35 1.39 12.85
C GLY A 7 12.52 2.72 12.12
N LEU A 8 12.96 2.68 10.85
CA LEU A 8 13.07 3.87 10.01
C LEU A 8 11.70 4.49 9.71
N PHE A 9 10.69 3.67 9.44
CA PHE A 9 9.32 4.12 9.20
C PHE A 9 8.73 4.80 10.44
N ILE A 10 8.88 4.18 11.63
CA ILE A 10 8.45 4.79 12.91
C ILE A 10 9.21 6.09 13.16
N LEU A 11 10.51 6.15 12.85
CA LEU A 11 11.31 7.38 13.01
C LEU A 11 10.83 8.49 12.06
N VAL A 12 10.53 8.17 10.80
CA VAL A 12 9.94 9.11 9.84
C VAL A 12 8.58 9.59 10.31
N LEU A 13 7.74 8.72 10.86
CA LEU A 13 6.46 9.05 11.47
C LEU A 13 6.62 10.02 12.65
N LEU A 14 7.58 9.75 13.55
CA LEU A 14 7.86 10.58 14.71
C LEU A 14 8.45 11.94 14.32
N LEU A 15 9.28 12.00 13.30
CA LEU A 15 9.88 13.24 12.79
C LEU A 15 8.88 14.09 11.98
N SER A 16 7.88 13.47 11.37
CA SER A 16 6.82 14.20 10.66
C SER A 16 5.71 14.70 11.60
N ALA A 17 5.57 14.14 12.80
CA ALA A 17 4.56 14.54 13.77
C ALA A 17 4.53 16.07 14.09
N PRO A 18 5.66 16.78 14.30
CA PRO A 18 5.63 18.23 14.52
C PRO A 18 5.24 19.06 13.29
N VAL A 19 5.40 18.52 12.08
CA VAL A 19 5.00 19.20 10.85
C VAL A 19 3.48 19.24 10.70
N PHE A 20 2.77 18.34 11.40
CA PHE A 20 1.31 18.23 11.38
C PHE A 20 0.61 19.01 12.53
N ALA A 21 1.36 19.76 13.35
CA ALA A 21 0.89 20.22 14.67
C ALA A 21 0.08 21.53 14.68
N GLU A 22 -0.12 22.25 13.59
CA GLU A 22 -0.93 23.48 13.59
C GLU A 22 -1.96 23.49 12.46
N GLU A 23 -3.25 23.37 12.82
CA GLU A 23 -4.46 23.53 11.99
C GLU A 23 -4.63 22.57 10.81
N ARG A 24 -3.78 21.57 10.69
CA ARG A 24 -3.82 20.60 9.60
C ARG A 24 -4.61 19.38 10.06
N LYS A 25 -5.59 18.94 9.29
CA LYS A 25 -6.42 17.78 9.58
C LYS A 25 -5.63 16.50 9.27
N PRO A 26 -4.94 15.90 10.25
CA PRO A 26 -4.28 14.63 10.04
C PRO A 26 -5.29 13.50 9.96
N PHE A 27 -4.93 12.45 9.26
CA PHE A 27 -5.67 11.21 9.27
C PHE A 27 -4.74 10.00 9.35
N ILE A 28 -5.27 8.89 9.83
CA ILE A 28 -4.67 7.57 9.74
C ILE A 28 -5.65 6.63 9.06
N ALA A 29 -5.16 5.75 8.21
CA ALA A 29 -5.98 4.76 7.54
C ALA A 29 -5.34 3.38 7.62
N GLY A 30 -6.18 2.35 7.63
CA GLY A 30 -5.75 0.96 7.59
C GLY A 30 -6.74 0.11 6.79
N GLY A 31 -6.23 -0.90 6.11
CA GLY A 31 -7.04 -1.76 5.26
C GLY A 31 -6.22 -2.79 4.52
N VAL A 32 -6.72 -3.22 3.39
CA VAL A 32 -6.15 -4.30 2.59
C VAL A 32 -5.99 -3.84 1.14
N THR A 33 -4.88 -4.23 0.54
CA THR A 33 -4.68 -4.19 -0.90
C THR A 33 -4.85 -5.62 -1.44
N PHE A 34 -5.75 -5.78 -2.38
CA PHE A 34 -6.02 -7.03 -3.10
C PHE A 34 -5.14 -7.05 -4.35
N LEU A 35 -4.28 -8.05 -4.44
CA LEU A 35 -3.34 -8.31 -5.53
C LEU A 35 -3.69 -9.67 -6.10
N ASP A 36 -4.58 -9.74 -7.10
CA ASP A 36 -5.09 -11.00 -7.67
C ASP A 36 -5.37 -12.07 -6.59
N LYS A 37 -4.38 -12.89 -6.29
CA LYS A 37 -4.46 -14.00 -5.32
C LYS A 37 -3.79 -13.69 -3.97
N HIS A 38 -3.26 -12.48 -3.78
CA HIS A 38 -2.58 -12.07 -2.55
C HIS A 38 -3.28 -10.90 -1.89
N GLU A 39 -3.26 -10.91 -0.57
CA GLU A 39 -3.73 -9.81 0.24
C GLU A 39 -2.57 -9.21 1.03
N VAL A 40 -2.40 -7.91 0.97
CA VAL A 40 -1.41 -7.20 1.78
C VAL A 40 -2.08 -6.20 2.70
N LEU A 41 -1.62 -6.13 3.93
CA LEU A 41 -2.02 -5.11 4.88
C LEU A 41 -1.50 -3.76 4.41
N SER A 42 -2.38 -2.76 4.36
CA SER A 42 -2.02 -1.40 4.03
C SER A 42 -2.30 -0.47 5.20
N VAL A 43 -1.31 0.36 5.52
CA VAL A 43 -1.45 1.40 6.55
C VAL A 43 -0.97 2.71 5.95
N GLU A 44 -1.72 3.78 6.17
CA GLU A 44 -1.43 5.10 5.63
C GLU A 44 -1.65 6.18 6.67
N MET A 45 -0.86 7.23 6.61
CA MET A 45 -1.09 8.46 7.33
C MET A 45 -0.93 9.65 6.40
N GLY A 46 -1.69 10.69 6.67
CA GLY A 46 -1.63 11.90 5.87
C GLY A 46 -2.16 13.13 6.59
N ALA A 47 -1.97 14.26 5.95
CA ALA A 47 -2.51 15.52 6.42
C ALA A 47 -2.68 16.52 5.28
N GLU A 48 -3.47 17.55 5.54
CA GLU A 48 -3.55 18.72 4.67
C GLU A 48 -2.19 19.48 4.72
N VAL A 49 -1.53 19.60 3.57
CA VAL A 49 -0.23 20.29 3.43
C VAL A 49 -0.37 21.71 2.88
N LEU A 50 -1.41 21.95 2.09
CA LEU A 50 -1.86 23.24 1.59
C LEU A 50 -3.39 23.26 1.64
N PRO A 51 -4.06 24.41 1.60
CA PRO A 51 -5.51 24.47 1.62
C PRO A 51 -6.16 23.52 0.60
N ASN A 52 -6.94 22.57 1.11
CA ASN A 52 -7.60 21.49 0.36
C ASN A 52 -6.64 20.48 -0.32
N ILE A 53 -5.32 20.58 -0.14
CA ILE A 53 -4.38 19.60 -0.69
C ILE A 53 -3.85 18.72 0.44
N ASN A 54 -4.17 17.45 0.36
CA ASN A 54 -3.72 16.43 1.29
C ASN A 54 -2.53 15.66 0.69
N TRP A 55 -1.54 15.40 1.51
CA TRP A 55 -0.46 14.49 1.19
C TRP A 55 -0.47 13.33 2.18
N SER A 56 -0.13 12.16 1.69
CA SER A 56 -0.07 10.97 2.52
C SER A 56 1.12 10.06 2.16
N LEU A 57 1.51 9.28 3.13
CA LEU A 57 2.52 8.24 3.02
C LEU A 57 2.00 6.98 3.72
N GLY A 58 2.22 5.83 3.10
CA GLY A 58 1.80 4.56 3.65
C GLY A 58 2.77 3.43 3.34
N PHE A 59 2.46 2.30 3.96
CA PHE A 59 3.24 1.07 3.89
C PHE A 59 2.33 -0.12 3.63
N ASN A 60 2.78 -1.03 2.79
CA ASN A 60 2.15 -2.31 2.51
C ASN A 60 3.02 -3.43 3.08
N ALA A 61 2.42 -4.36 3.79
CA ALA A 61 3.09 -5.53 4.35
C ALA A 61 2.31 -6.81 4.00
N PRO A 62 2.97 -7.93 3.72
CA PRO A 62 2.29 -9.19 3.49
C PRO A 62 1.49 -9.60 4.74
N ILE A 63 0.25 -10.05 4.55
CA ILE A 63 -0.58 -10.62 5.61
C ILE A 63 -0.24 -12.09 5.79
N ASP A 64 0.06 -12.74 4.69
CA ASP A 64 0.36 -14.17 4.65
C ASP A 64 1.63 -14.43 3.83
N SER A 65 2.30 -15.55 4.07
CA SER A 65 3.43 -16.01 3.28
C SER A 65 2.92 -16.61 1.96
N GLY A 66 2.43 -15.77 1.08
CA GLY A 66 2.11 -15.98 -0.31
C GLY A 66 1.49 -17.32 -0.76
N GLU A 67 0.84 -17.29 -1.90
CA GLU A 67 0.41 -18.53 -2.57
C GLU A 67 1.62 -19.36 -3.00
N GLN A 68 1.55 -20.64 -2.71
CA GLN A 68 2.48 -21.63 -3.23
C GLN A 68 2.08 -21.95 -4.67
N GLU A 69 2.88 -21.50 -5.63
CA GLU A 69 2.73 -21.94 -7.02
C GLU A 69 3.70 -23.06 -7.34
N HIS A 70 3.17 -24.14 -7.94
CA HIS A 70 3.95 -25.30 -8.33
C HIS A 70 4.48 -25.16 -9.76
N PHE A 71 5.80 -25.14 -9.91
CA PHE A 71 6.49 -25.11 -11.20
C PHE A 71 7.26 -26.42 -11.43
N GLY A 72 6.59 -27.45 -11.89
CA GLY A 72 7.22 -28.75 -12.17
C GLY A 72 7.67 -29.44 -10.89
N THR A 73 8.97 -29.38 -10.55
CA THR A 73 9.57 -29.98 -9.35
C THR A 73 9.87 -28.97 -8.25
N HIS A 74 9.41 -27.73 -8.42
CA HIS A 74 9.63 -26.64 -7.47
C HIS A 74 8.29 -25.96 -7.13
N TRP A 75 8.20 -25.38 -5.94
CA TRP A 75 7.15 -24.48 -5.58
C TRP A 75 7.77 -23.12 -5.18
N ALA A 76 7.02 -22.06 -5.40
CA ALA A 76 7.46 -20.72 -5.11
C ALA A 76 6.54 -20.02 -4.10
N GLU A 77 7.12 -19.25 -3.22
CA GLU A 77 6.44 -18.41 -2.24
C GLU A 77 6.71 -16.94 -2.58
N LYS A 78 5.64 -16.15 -2.73
CA LYS A 78 5.72 -14.75 -3.11
C LYS A 78 5.41 -13.87 -1.90
N GLN A 79 6.30 -12.94 -1.60
CA GLN A 79 6.10 -11.91 -0.58
C GLN A 79 6.12 -10.53 -1.22
N VAL A 80 5.15 -9.70 -0.90
CA VAL A 80 5.06 -8.33 -1.40
C VAL A 80 5.06 -7.35 -0.25
N TRP A 81 6.02 -6.43 -0.25
CA TRP A 81 6.02 -5.28 0.63
C TRP A 81 6.24 -4.00 -0.17
N GLY A 82 5.79 -2.87 0.33
CA GLY A 82 5.89 -1.64 -0.43
C GLY A 82 5.66 -0.37 0.36
N LEU A 83 5.94 0.73 -0.31
CA LEU A 83 5.65 2.08 0.15
C LEU A 83 4.71 2.74 -0.85
N HIS A 84 3.79 3.55 -0.37
CA HIS A 84 2.96 4.36 -1.25
C HIS A 84 2.85 5.79 -0.74
N THR A 85 2.68 6.71 -1.67
CA THR A 85 2.43 8.12 -1.38
C THR A 85 1.34 8.64 -2.30
N ALA A 86 0.50 9.53 -1.80
CA ALA A 86 -0.56 10.13 -2.62
C ALA A 86 -0.76 11.61 -2.31
N LEU A 87 -1.18 12.34 -3.34
CA LEU A 87 -1.70 13.68 -3.25
C LEU A 87 -3.19 13.67 -3.58
N GLY A 88 -3.99 14.36 -2.78
CA GLY A 88 -5.42 14.48 -2.97
C GLY A 88 -5.88 15.93 -2.90
N TYR A 89 -6.98 16.24 -3.58
CA TYR A 89 -7.63 17.52 -3.51
C TYR A 89 -9.01 17.38 -2.87
N GLU A 90 -9.18 17.93 -1.65
CA GLU A 90 -10.43 17.87 -0.87
C GLU A 90 -11.52 18.78 -1.46
N ILE A 91 -12.61 18.20 -1.86
CA ILE A 91 -13.83 18.87 -2.31
C ILE A 91 -14.88 18.70 -1.22
N ARG A 92 -15.17 19.77 -0.49
CA ARG A 92 -16.25 19.75 0.52
C ARG A 92 -17.60 19.90 -0.16
N VAL A 93 -18.43 18.88 0.01
CA VAL A 93 -19.83 18.88 -0.46
C VAL A 93 -20.71 19.61 0.57
N ASN A 94 -20.46 19.36 1.86
CA ASN A 94 -21.10 20.02 2.99
C ASN A 94 -20.23 19.86 4.26
N ASP A 95 -20.72 20.28 5.42
CA ASP A 95 -19.98 20.23 6.69
C ASP A 95 -19.64 18.80 7.17
N MET A 96 -20.34 17.79 6.64
CA MET A 96 -20.16 16.40 7.04
C MET A 96 -19.52 15.53 5.94
N LEU A 97 -19.59 15.95 4.67
CA LEU A 97 -19.18 15.14 3.53
C LEU A 97 -18.10 15.84 2.72
N ALA A 98 -16.96 15.17 2.57
CA ALA A 98 -15.92 15.58 1.64
C ALA A 98 -15.54 14.42 0.71
N ILE A 99 -15.15 14.76 -0.51
CA ILE A 99 -14.65 13.82 -1.52
C ILE A 99 -13.28 14.32 -1.96
N THR A 100 -12.30 13.43 -1.90
CA THR A 100 -10.91 13.75 -2.22
C THR A 100 -10.43 12.81 -3.32
N PRO A 101 -10.50 13.20 -4.61
CA PRO A 101 -9.78 12.50 -5.67
C PRO A 101 -8.28 12.51 -5.35
N ARG A 102 -7.62 11.38 -5.65
CA ARG A 102 -6.22 11.14 -5.26
C ARG A 102 -5.44 10.58 -6.45
N ILE A 103 -4.20 11.06 -6.57
CA ILE A 103 -3.19 10.46 -7.44
C ILE A 103 -1.98 10.12 -6.59
N GLY A 104 -1.34 9.02 -6.89
CA GLY A 104 -0.21 8.59 -6.08
C GLY A 104 0.81 7.78 -6.86
N LEU A 105 1.79 7.32 -6.12
CA LEU A 105 2.82 6.41 -6.56
C LEU A 105 2.97 5.30 -5.54
N ASN A 106 2.97 4.08 -6.01
CA ASN A 106 3.20 2.89 -5.22
C ASN A 106 4.56 2.28 -5.62
N TYR A 107 5.39 1.98 -4.64
CA TYR A 107 6.61 1.22 -4.80
C TYR A 107 6.41 -0.14 -4.17
N ASN A 108 6.51 -1.20 -4.94
CA ASN A 108 6.47 -2.57 -4.46
C ASN A 108 7.83 -3.24 -4.63
N ASN A 109 8.23 -3.97 -3.62
CA ASN A 109 9.28 -4.96 -3.71
C ASN A 109 8.61 -6.33 -3.61
N VAL A 110 8.81 -7.14 -4.62
CA VAL A 110 8.32 -8.51 -4.71
C VAL A 110 9.51 -9.44 -4.53
N GLU A 111 9.42 -10.33 -3.56
CA GLU A 111 10.42 -11.37 -3.30
C GLU A 111 9.77 -12.73 -3.55
N ILE A 112 10.39 -13.53 -4.42
CA ILE A 112 9.92 -14.86 -4.78
C ILE A 112 10.99 -15.85 -4.34
N GLU A 113 10.64 -16.70 -3.39
CA GLU A 113 11.50 -17.77 -2.88
C GLU A 113 11.09 -19.10 -3.53
N TYR A 114 12.06 -19.81 -4.10
CA TYR A 114 11.87 -21.11 -4.75
C TYR A 114 12.34 -22.23 -3.84
N PHE A 115 11.54 -23.31 -3.77
CA PHE A 115 11.80 -24.48 -2.95
C PHE A 115 11.68 -25.74 -3.77
N GLU A 116 12.47 -26.77 -3.47
CA GLU A 116 12.37 -28.09 -4.09
C GLU A 116 11.15 -28.84 -3.52
N GLU A 117 10.31 -29.40 -4.40
CA GLU A 117 9.04 -30.03 -4.00
C GLU A 117 9.21 -31.27 -3.11
N GLU A 118 10.24 -32.08 -3.38
CA GLU A 118 10.48 -33.33 -2.64
C GLU A 118 11.09 -33.12 -1.25
N THR A 119 11.97 -32.15 -1.10
CA THR A 119 12.73 -31.94 0.12
C THR A 119 12.26 -30.73 0.93
N GLY A 120 11.60 -29.77 0.30
CA GLY A 120 11.27 -28.48 0.88
C GLY A 120 12.51 -27.60 1.11
N GLU A 121 13.65 -27.96 0.53
CA GLU A 121 14.87 -27.16 0.66
C GLU A 121 14.79 -25.92 -0.23
N TYR A 122 15.26 -24.80 0.32
CA TYR A 122 15.41 -23.54 -0.38
C TYR A 122 16.39 -23.68 -1.56
N VAL A 123 16.00 -23.20 -2.72
CA VAL A 123 16.79 -23.31 -3.96
C VAL A 123 17.34 -21.96 -4.39
N ASP A 124 16.48 -20.95 -4.50
CA ASP A 124 16.86 -19.63 -5.02
C ASP A 124 15.86 -18.55 -4.59
N THR A 125 16.25 -17.28 -4.71
CA THR A 125 15.39 -16.13 -4.50
C THR A 125 15.52 -15.13 -5.65
N ASP A 126 14.42 -14.72 -6.21
CA ASP A 126 14.35 -13.60 -7.13
C ASP A 126 13.67 -12.40 -6.44
N SER A 127 14.13 -11.19 -6.73
CA SER A 127 13.55 -9.98 -6.17
C SER A 127 13.40 -8.91 -7.25
N GLN A 128 12.19 -8.37 -7.35
CA GLN A 128 11.87 -7.34 -8.32
C GLN A 128 11.30 -6.11 -7.61
N ASN A 129 11.60 -4.93 -8.17
CA ASN A 129 11.13 -3.66 -7.67
C ASN A 129 10.29 -2.97 -8.74
N ASN A 130 9.14 -2.44 -8.35
CA ASN A 130 8.24 -1.79 -9.28
C ASN A 130 7.71 -0.47 -8.75
N PHE A 131 7.44 0.46 -9.68
CA PHE A 131 6.83 1.76 -9.40
C PHE A 131 5.57 1.91 -10.24
N GLU A 132 4.43 2.01 -9.59
CA GLU A 132 3.13 2.08 -10.26
C GLU A 132 2.37 3.35 -9.87
N PRO A 133 1.86 4.11 -10.86
CA PRO A 133 0.96 5.21 -10.58
C PRO A 133 -0.36 4.69 -10.00
N THR A 134 -0.88 5.35 -8.98
CA THR A 134 -2.16 5.02 -8.37
C THR A 134 -3.19 6.12 -8.63
N LEU A 135 -4.43 5.71 -8.79
CA LEU A 135 -5.59 6.59 -8.88
C LEU A 135 -6.61 6.14 -7.86
N GLY A 136 -7.24 7.09 -7.18
CA GLY A 136 -8.21 6.74 -6.17
C GLY A 136 -9.08 7.89 -5.71
N VAL A 137 -9.88 7.58 -4.70
CA VAL A 137 -10.75 8.53 -4.04
C VAL A 137 -10.80 8.23 -2.54
N LYS A 138 -10.78 9.28 -1.72
CA LYS A 138 -11.16 9.23 -0.31
C LYS A 138 -12.51 9.90 -0.16
N VAL A 139 -13.42 9.26 0.55
CA VAL A 139 -14.73 9.82 0.90
C VAL A 139 -14.81 9.92 2.41
N ASP A 140 -14.94 11.12 2.94
CA ASP A 140 -15.06 11.39 4.38
C ASP A 140 -16.50 11.71 4.74
N ILE A 141 -16.99 11.07 5.80
CA ILE A 141 -18.25 11.38 6.46
C ILE A 141 -17.93 11.71 7.92
N ALA A 142 -17.96 12.99 8.27
CA ALA A 142 -17.48 13.51 9.54
C ALA A 142 -16.00 13.12 9.79
N SER A 143 -15.70 12.39 10.87
CA SER A 143 -14.35 11.95 11.21
C SER A 143 -13.96 10.59 10.64
N VAL A 144 -14.84 9.93 9.90
CA VAL A 144 -14.56 8.61 9.32
C VAL A 144 -14.50 8.70 7.80
N GLY A 145 -13.51 8.06 7.20
CA GLY A 145 -13.35 8.02 5.75
C GLY A 145 -13.18 6.62 5.21
N LEU A 146 -13.40 6.50 3.91
CA LEU A 146 -13.10 5.32 3.11
C LEU A 146 -12.16 5.76 1.98
N ILE A 147 -11.04 5.05 1.83
CA ILE A 147 -10.10 5.24 0.73
C ILE A 147 -10.21 4.04 -0.19
N VAL A 148 -10.39 4.28 -1.48
CA VAL A 148 -10.32 3.25 -2.53
C VAL A 148 -9.36 3.74 -3.60
N GLU A 149 -8.34 2.95 -3.87
CA GLU A 149 -7.31 3.22 -4.87
C GLU A 149 -7.09 2.01 -5.76
N GLY A 150 -6.75 2.25 -7.02
CA GLY A 150 -6.37 1.22 -7.97
C GLY A 150 -5.04 1.56 -8.63
N TYR A 151 -4.28 0.53 -8.96
CA TYR A 151 -3.05 0.62 -9.76
C TYR A 151 -2.88 -0.64 -10.61
N LYS A 152 -2.14 -0.49 -11.71
CA LYS A 152 -1.84 -1.59 -12.61
C LYS A 152 -0.57 -2.28 -12.13
N ILE A 153 -0.57 -3.60 -12.12
CA ILE A 153 0.61 -4.42 -11.85
C ILE A 153 1.13 -4.91 -13.19
N ASP A 154 2.43 -4.72 -13.43
CA ASP A 154 3.08 -5.17 -14.65
C ASP A 154 3.17 -6.71 -14.66
N GLU A 155 3.00 -7.34 -15.84
CA GLU A 155 3.03 -8.80 -16.03
C GLU A 155 4.33 -9.45 -15.52
N ASP A 156 5.44 -8.73 -15.50
CA ASP A 156 6.73 -9.20 -14.96
C ASP A 156 6.69 -9.50 -13.43
N ILE A 157 5.68 -8.99 -12.71
CA ILE A 157 5.51 -9.17 -11.25
C ILE A 157 4.29 -10.04 -10.93
N SER A 158 3.36 -10.06 -11.84
CA SER A 158 2.24 -10.98 -11.83
C SER A 158 2.77 -12.37 -12.20
N LEU A 159 2.42 -13.39 -11.42
CA LEU A 159 2.63 -14.78 -11.84
C LEU A 159 1.61 -15.17 -12.93
N SER A 160 0.77 -14.24 -13.37
CA SER A 160 -0.18 -14.39 -14.47
C SER A 160 0.39 -13.81 -15.77
N GLU A 161 0.02 -14.39 -16.91
CA GLU A 161 0.40 -13.89 -18.24
C GLU A 161 -0.37 -12.63 -18.68
N GLU A 162 -1.15 -12.02 -17.78
CA GLU A 162 -1.99 -10.85 -18.06
C GLU A 162 -1.73 -9.72 -17.06
N ASP A 163 -1.85 -8.48 -17.53
CA ASP A 163 -1.83 -7.28 -16.70
C ASP A 163 -2.93 -7.32 -15.62
N GLU A 164 -2.57 -7.18 -14.38
CA GLU A 164 -3.49 -7.19 -13.25
C GLU A 164 -3.77 -5.80 -12.69
N VAL A 165 -4.93 -5.65 -12.07
CA VAL A 165 -5.30 -4.43 -11.36
C VAL A 165 -5.37 -4.72 -9.87
N ALA A 166 -4.48 -4.09 -9.12
CA ALA A 166 -4.56 -4.10 -7.67
C ALA A 166 -5.59 -3.07 -7.19
N VAL A 167 -6.33 -3.44 -6.17
CA VAL A 167 -7.30 -2.55 -5.53
C VAL A 167 -7.00 -2.45 -4.04
N ARG A 168 -6.78 -1.23 -3.55
CA ARG A 168 -6.59 -0.91 -2.13
C ARG A 168 -7.87 -0.34 -1.55
N VAL A 169 -8.29 -0.90 -0.41
CA VAL A 169 -9.46 -0.42 0.34
C VAL A 169 -9.05 -0.20 1.79
N MET A 170 -9.19 1.03 2.29
CA MET A 170 -8.80 1.39 3.66
C MET A 170 -9.89 2.21 4.34
N ALA A 171 -10.11 1.94 5.62
CA ALA A 171 -10.88 2.81 6.50
C ALA A 171 -9.95 3.89 7.07
N ALA A 172 -10.39 5.14 7.09
CA ALA A 172 -9.64 6.28 7.60
C ALA A 172 -10.33 6.91 8.79
N TYR A 173 -9.53 7.48 9.70
CA TYR A 173 -10.00 8.31 10.79
C TYR A 173 -9.30 9.65 10.74
N ASN A 174 -10.08 10.74 10.71
CA ASN A 174 -9.61 12.12 10.69
C ASN A 174 -9.67 12.71 12.11
N PHE A 175 -8.59 13.36 12.55
CA PHE A 175 -8.46 13.96 13.88
C PHE A 175 -8.90 15.42 13.91
#